data_88230be1bcd97289aa8721ba6adb6071
#
_entry.id   88230be1bcd97289aa8721ba6adb6071
#
_cell.length_a   1.000
_cell.length_b   1.000
_cell.length_c   1.000
_cell.angle_alpha   90.00
_cell.angle_beta   90.00
_cell.angle_gamma   90.00
#
_symmetry.space_group_name_H-M   'P 1'
#
loop_
_entity.id
_entity.type
_entity.pdbx_description
1 polymer ?
#
loop_
_entity_poly.entity_id
_entity_poly.type
_entity_poly.pdbx_seq_one_letter_code
_entity_poly.pdbx_strand_id
1 'polypeptide(L)'
;NTFKRVDWVCQTAGEIENKIRALNPKYGAFTYLGEERIKLFSASAKKNNSSVEPGLIVINKEGSLEVGCKDSGLLEIETLQMPGKRIISSKEFVRGYKSTLSKNLKFS
;
A
#
# COMPACT_ATOMS: atom_id res chain seq x y z
N ASN A 1 -21.07 -1.32 3.53
CA ASN A 1 -19.69 -1.23 4.00
C ASN A 1 -18.94 -0.17 3.24
N THR A 2 -18.42 0.80 3.95
CA THR A 2 -17.79 1.97 3.34
C THR A 2 -16.29 1.79 3.08
N PHE A 3 -15.69 0.67 3.53
CA PHE A 3 -14.28 0.40 3.34
C PHE A 3 -14.08 -0.85 2.52
N LYS A 4 -13.12 -0.82 1.60
CA LYS A 4 -12.80 -1.95 0.73
C LYS A 4 -11.38 -2.41 0.94
N ARG A 5 -11.22 -3.69 1.15
CA ARG A 5 -9.89 -4.29 1.29
C ARG A 5 -9.25 -4.44 -0.09
N VAL A 6 -7.97 -4.07 -0.16
CA VAL A 6 -7.17 -4.24 -1.37
C VAL A 6 -6.78 -5.72 -1.52
N ASP A 7 -6.89 -6.24 -2.73
CA ASP A 7 -6.50 -7.62 -3.04
C ASP A 7 -5.27 -7.60 -3.95
N TRP A 8 -4.10 -7.75 -3.33
CA TRP A 8 -2.83 -7.66 -4.05
C TRP A 8 -2.63 -8.80 -5.05
N VAL A 9 -3.24 -9.95 -4.80
CA VAL A 9 -3.11 -11.13 -5.65
C VAL A 9 -3.99 -11.04 -6.89
N CYS A 10 -5.20 -10.52 -6.75
CA CYS A 10 -6.20 -10.53 -7.82
C CYS A 10 -6.31 -9.22 -8.58
N GLN A 11 -5.72 -8.14 -8.08
CA GLN A 11 -5.84 -6.83 -8.70
C GLN A 11 -4.51 -6.30 -9.19
N THR A 12 -4.53 -5.66 -10.37
CA THR A 12 -3.34 -5.00 -10.90
C THR A 12 -3.11 -3.67 -10.14
N ALA A 13 -1.91 -3.12 -10.30
CA ALA A 13 -1.58 -1.84 -9.67
C ALA A 13 -2.53 -0.73 -10.15
N GLY A 14 -2.88 -0.71 -11.42
CA GLY A 14 -3.82 0.27 -11.95
C GLY A 14 -5.21 0.14 -11.37
N GLU A 15 -5.67 -1.10 -11.18
CA GLU A 15 -6.98 -1.35 -10.57
C GLU A 15 -7.01 -0.88 -9.12
N ILE A 16 -5.93 -1.12 -8.38
CA ILE A 16 -5.83 -0.70 -6.99
C ILE A 16 -5.74 0.81 -6.89
N GLU A 17 -4.95 1.44 -7.75
CA GLU A 17 -4.87 2.91 -7.80
C GLU A 17 -6.25 3.53 -8.03
N ASN A 18 -7.00 2.99 -8.98
CA ASN A 18 -8.35 3.48 -9.28
C ASN A 18 -9.30 3.27 -8.10
N LYS A 19 -9.18 2.14 -7.43
CA LYS A 19 -9.99 1.85 -6.25
C LYS A 19 -9.73 2.87 -5.14
N ILE A 20 -8.46 3.15 -4.86
CA ILE A 20 -8.07 4.12 -3.83
C ILE A 20 -8.63 5.49 -4.17
N ARG A 21 -8.45 5.92 -5.42
CA ARG A 21 -8.93 7.23 -5.89
C ARG A 21 -10.45 7.34 -5.81
N ALA A 22 -11.15 6.30 -6.23
CA ALA A 22 -12.61 6.31 -6.27
C ALA A 22 -13.25 6.31 -4.89
N LEU A 23 -12.58 5.71 -3.88
CA LEU A 23 -13.15 5.59 -2.55
C LEU A 23 -12.85 6.78 -1.64
N ASN A 24 -11.84 7.58 -1.97
CA ASN A 24 -11.48 8.76 -1.18
C ASN A 24 -12.31 9.96 -1.59
N PRO A 25 -12.54 10.90 -0.65
CA PRO A 25 -12.20 10.85 0.78
C PRO A 25 -13.27 10.21 1.65
N LYS A 26 -14.45 9.97 1.12
CA LYS A 26 -15.61 9.55 1.92
C LYS A 26 -15.52 8.09 2.37
N TYR A 27 -15.06 7.23 1.49
CA TYR A 27 -14.84 5.81 1.78
C TYR A 27 -13.35 5.56 1.84
N GLY A 28 -12.92 4.33 1.99
CA GLY A 28 -11.51 4.07 2.05
C GLY A 28 -11.12 2.69 1.55
N ALA A 29 -9.93 2.61 0.97
CA ALA A 29 -9.28 1.34 0.71
C ALA A 29 -8.37 1.04 1.89
N PHE A 30 -8.22 -0.23 2.22
CA PHE A 30 -7.35 -0.62 3.32
C PHE A 30 -6.65 -1.93 3.02
N THR A 31 -5.57 -2.16 3.75
CA THR A 31 -4.83 -3.42 3.72
C THR A 31 -4.37 -3.74 5.14
N TYR A 32 -3.84 -4.93 5.36
CA TYR A 32 -3.30 -5.31 6.65
C TYR A 32 -1.79 -5.46 6.60
N LEU A 33 -1.12 -4.97 7.63
CA LEU A 33 0.29 -5.24 7.88
C LEU A 33 0.35 -5.98 9.21
N GLY A 34 0.51 -7.31 9.14
CA GLY A 34 0.32 -8.13 10.33
C GLY A 34 -1.13 -8.02 10.79
N GLU A 35 -1.33 -7.56 12.00
CA GLU A 35 -2.68 -7.38 12.57
C GLU A 35 -3.17 -5.94 12.44
N GLU A 36 -2.34 -5.03 11.93
CA GLU A 36 -2.68 -3.63 11.83
C GLU A 36 -3.41 -3.33 10.53
N ARG A 37 -4.55 -2.67 10.63
CA ARG A 37 -5.33 -2.25 9.49
C ARG A 37 -4.86 -0.87 9.04
N ILE A 38 -4.33 -0.80 7.83
CA ILE A 38 -3.76 0.44 7.29
C ILE A 38 -4.67 0.95 6.19
N LYS A 39 -5.10 2.21 6.29
CA LYS A 39 -5.85 2.88 5.24
C LYS A 39 -4.91 3.48 4.22
N LEU A 40 -5.25 3.34 2.95
CA LEU A 40 -4.47 3.87 1.84
C LEU A 40 -5.23 5.06 1.24
N PHE A 41 -4.60 6.21 1.17
CA PHE A 41 -5.24 7.44 0.71
C PHE A 41 -4.80 7.88 -0.68
N SER A 42 -3.52 7.72 -1.00
CA SER A 42 -3.07 7.99 -2.36
C SER A 42 -1.94 7.05 -2.73
N ALA A 43 -1.93 6.67 -4.01
CA ALA A 43 -0.94 5.74 -4.54
C ALA A 43 -0.87 5.92 -6.05
N SER A 44 0.25 5.49 -6.64
CA SER A 44 0.48 5.57 -8.08
C SER A 44 0.91 4.22 -8.61
N ALA A 45 0.24 3.75 -9.65
CA ALA A 45 0.65 2.53 -10.33
C ALA A 45 1.91 2.79 -11.14
N LYS A 46 2.88 1.90 -11.05
CA LYS A 46 4.12 1.97 -11.82
C LYS A 46 4.17 0.82 -12.80
N LYS A 47 4.60 1.11 -14.01
CA LYS A 47 4.89 0.08 -14.99
C LYS A 47 6.27 -0.48 -14.66
N ASN A 48 6.30 -1.71 -14.23
CA ASN A 48 7.56 -2.32 -13.87
C ASN A 48 7.49 -3.79 -14.20
N ASN A 49 8.54 -4.29 -14.86
CA ASN A 49 8.69 -5.71 -15.16
C ASN A 49 9.33 -6.43 -13.97
N SER A 50 8.98 -6.00 -12.80
CA SER A 50 9.54 -6.54 -11.57
C SER A 50 8.88 -7.87 -11.26
N SER A 51 9.65 -8.81 -10.72
CA SER A 51 9.14 -10.08 -10.24
C SER A 51 8.77 -10.02 -8.76
N VAL A 52 8.35 -8.85 -8.29
CA VAL A 52 7.93 -8.68 -6.90
C VAL A 52 6.61 -9.41 -6.68
N GLU A 53 6.56 -10.26 -5.65
CA GLU A 53 5.35 -11.00 -5.31
C GLU A 53 4.22 -10.06 -4.92
N PRO A 54 2.95 -10.43 -5.24
CA PRO A 54 1.81 -9.65 -4.78
C PRO A 54 1.82 -9.48 -3.25
N GLY A 55 1.68 -8.24 -2.82
CA GLY A 55 1.69 -7.89 -1.41
C GLY A 55 3.07 -7.63 -0.82
N LEU A 56 4.14 -8.06 -1.49
CA LEU A 56 5.49 -7.86 -0.97
C LEU A 56 5.87 -6.38 -0.98
N ILE A 57 6.39 -5.91 0.14
CA ILE A 57 6.75 -4.51 0.33
C ILE A 57 8.22 -4.32 -0.04
N VAL A 58 8.46 -3.32 -0.89
CA VAL A 58 9.81 -2.91 -1.29
C VAL A 58 9.95 -1.42 -0.97
N ILE A 59 11.09 -1.03 -0.43
CA ILE A 59 11.37 0.39 -0.18
C ILE A 59 12.25 0.88 -1.31
N ASN A 60 11.78 1.90 -2.04
CA ASN A 60 12.50 2.41 -3.19
C ASN A 60 13.64 3.37 -2.79
N LYS A 61 14.35 3.88 -3.78
CA LYS A 61 15.53 4.74 -3.54
C LYS A 61 15.17 6.03 -2.81
N GLU A 62 13.96 6.54 -3.02
CA GLU A 62 13.48 7.74 -2.34
C GLU A 62 12.97 7.47 -0.92
N GLY A 63 12.95 6.23 -0.50
CA GLY A 63 12.46 5.87 0.83
C GLY A 63 10.95 5.68 0.92
N SER A 64 10.26 5.55 -0.21
CA SER A 64 8.83 5.30 -0.25
C SER A 64 8.54 3.81 -0.37
N LEU A 65 7.32 3.41 0.00
CA LEU A 65 6.87 2.02 -0.13
C LEU A 65 6.38 1.74 -1.54
N GLU A 66 6.81 0.61 -2.07
CA GLU A 66 6.22 0.03 -3.27
C GLU A 66 5.75 -1.37 -2.92
N VAL A 67 4.64 -1.79 -3.51
CA VAL A 67 4.03 -3.08 -3.19
C VAL A 67 3.76 -3.84 -4.48
N GLY A 68 4.14 -5.10 -4.50
CA GLY A 68 3.89 -5.96 -5.65
C GLY A 68 2.39 -6.19 -5.86
N CYS A 69 1.98 -6.24 -7.11
CA CYS A 69 0.59 -6.45 -7.51
C CYS A 69 0.52 -7.51 -8.58
N LYS A 70 -0.71 -7.86 -8.97
CA LYS A 70 -0.93 -8.83 -10.05
C LYS A 70 -0.24 -8.36 -11.34
N ASP A 71 0.19 -9.31 -12.14
CA ASP A 71 0.81 -9.10 -13.46
C ASP A 71 2.13 -8.31 -13.39
N SER A 72 2.92 -8.56 -12.37
CA SER A 72 4.24 -7.95 -12.20
C SER A 72 4.19 -6.43 -12.05
N GLY A 73 3.04 -5.90 -11.66
CA GLY A 73 2.91 -4.47 -11.41
C GLY A 73 3.45 -4.08 -10.05
N LEU A 74 3.73 -2.80 -9.89
CA LEU A 74 4.09 -2.19 -8.61
C LEU A 74 3.19 -1.00 -8.35
N LEU A 75 2.77 -0.86 -7.10
CA LEU A 75 2.01 0.29 -6.64
C LEU A 75 2.86 1.05 -5.64
N GLU A 76 3.15 2.32 -5.92
CA GLU A 76 3.83 3.18 -4.96
C GLU A 76 2.80 3.80 -4.04
N ILE A 77 2.93 3.57 -2.74
CA ILE A 77 2.05 4.18 -1.75
C ILE A 77 2.57 5.58 -1.45
N GLU A 78 1.71 6.57 -1.55
CA GLU A 78 2.08 7.98 -1.30
C GLU A 78 1.68 8.42 0.09
N THR A 79 0.42 8.22 0.47
CA THR A 79 -0.06 8.55 1.81
C THR A 79 -0.91 7.42 2.36
N LEU A 80 -0.82 7.23 3.68
CA LEU A 80 -1.51 6.16 4.37
C LEU A 80 -1.80 6.57 5.80
N GLN A 81 -2.57 5.75 6.52
CA GLN A 81 -2.93 6.05 7.91
C GLN A 81 -2.95 4.78 8.73
N MET A 82 -2.18 4.76 9.81
CA MET A 82 -2.24 3.70 10.81
C MET A 82 -3.46 3.90 11.71
N PRO A 83 -3.97 2.83 12.34
CA PRO A 83 -5.13 2.95 13.23
C PRO A 83 -4.87 3.96 14.35
N GLY A 84 -5.79 4.90 14.52
CA GLY A 84 -5.71 5.89 15.58
C GLY A 84 -4.66 6.97 15.38
N LYS A 85 -4.02 7.02 14.20
CA LYS A 85 -2.97 8.00 13.91
C LYS A 85 -3.42 8.92 12.80
N ARG A 86 -2.64 9.98 12.54
CA ARG A 86 -2.92 10.90 11.45
C ARG A 86 -2.47 10.30 10.11
N ILE A 87 -2.93 10.90 9.02
CA ILE A 87 -2.47 10.55 7.68
C ILE A 87 -1.02 11.04 7.53
N ILE A 88 -0.16 10.16 7.06
CA ILE A 88 1.27 10.47 6.87
C ILE A 88 1.71 10.03 5.48
N SER A 89 2.86 10.53 5.03
CA SER A 89 3.48 10.06 3.80
C SER A 89 4.11 8.68 4.04
N SER A 90 4.30 7.93 2.95
CA SER A 90 4.96 6.63 3.09
C SER A 90 6.40 6.77 3.56
N LYS A 91 7.07 7.88 3.23
CA LYS A 91 8.42 8.13 3.73
C LYS A 91 8.47 8.29 5.24
N GLU A 92 7.49 9.00 5.82
CA GLU A 92 7.36 9.10 7.27
C GLU A 92 7.07 7.74 7.88
N PHE A 93 6.20 6.97 7.23
CA PHE A 93 5.86 5.64 7.69
C PHE A 93 7.09 4.72 7.73
N VAL A 94 7.89 4.73 6.66
CA VAL A 94 9.10 3.92 6.60
C VAL A 94 10.04 4.28 7.74
N ARG A 95 10.24 5.57 8.01
CA ARG A 95 11.14 6.01 9.08
C ARG A 95 10.61 5.67 10.48
N GLY A 96 9.30 5.79 10.68
CA GLY A 96 8.70 5.60 12.00
C GLY A 96 8.41 4.15 12.35
N TYR A 97 8.32 3.26 11.37
CA TYR A 97 7.88 1.88 11.57
C TYR A 97 8.88 0.86 11.05
N LYS A 98 10.18 1.18 11.11
CA LYS A 98 11.24 0.30 10.59
C LYS A 98 11.21 -1.09 11.21
N SER A 99 11.02 -1.19 12.52
CA SER A 99 10.98 -2.49 13.19
C SER A 99 9.75 -3.30 12.80
N THR A 100 8.63 -2.63 12.60
CA THR A 100 7.41 -3.30 12.12
C THR A 100 7.62 -3.82 10.70
N LEU A 101 8.23 -3.00 9.83
CA LEU A 101 8.49 -3.38 8.44
C LEU A 101 9.51 -4.51 8.33
N SER A 102 10.51 -4.55 9.22
CA SER A 102 11.49 -5.63 9.18
C SER A 102 10.90 -6.98 9.61
N LYS A 103 9.81 -6.96 10.38
CA LYS A 103 9.11 -8.19 10.78
C LYS A 103 8.01 -8.60 9.82
N ASN A 104 7.39 -7.64 9.16
CA ASN A 104 6.24 -7.85 8.28
C ASN A 104 6.56 -7.26 6.92
N LEU A 105 6.98 -8.10 5.99
CA LEU A 105 7.40 -7.66 4.66
C LEU A 105 6.27 -7.72 3.64
N LYS A 106 5.08 -8.14 4.04
CA LYS A 106 3.94 -8.24 3.13
C LYS A 106 2.70 -7.59 3.70
N PHE A 107 1.99 -6.90 2.83
CA PHE A 107 0.59 -6.54 3.07
C PHE A 107 -0.33 -7.72 2.74
N SER A 108 -1.44 -7.77 3.42
CA SER A 108 -2.43 -8.81 3.12
C SER A 108 -3.87 -8.30 3.10
#